data_bed9946c6c1c891eb1158637482aee77
#
_entry.id   bed9946c6c1c891eb1158637482aee77
#
_cell.length_a   1.000
_cell.length_b   1.000
_cell.length_c   1.000
_cell.angle_alpha   90.00
_cell.angle_beta   90.00
_cell.angle_gamma   90.00
#
_symmetry.space_group_name_H-M   'P 1'
#
loop_
_entity.id
_entity.type
_entity.pdbx_description
1 polymer ?
#
loop_
_entity_poly.entity_id
_entity_poly.type
_entity_poly.pdbx_seq_one_letter_code
_entity_poly.pdbx_strand_id
1 'polypeptide(L)'
;MGHHVTLLCGGWPDAPPRAVLDGIEVHRVGTRATFPFLARRYWHRHLADANFDVLVEDINKVPLFTPTWRSPVRVGLVPHLFGGTAFQELAAPLAAAVWLAERPLPLIYRHDAFEAISESTRDDLVRRGVAHERIRVIFPGIDTDHYTPDASVRSRTPLFAYLGRLKKYKGVDLVIRAFAAANIPGAELEIAGAGEYRSELERLSRTLEVHDRVRFLGRIDESTKIALLRRAWATLFASPKEGWGITNLEAAASGTPVIASNSPGIRESVRHGVTGYLVPHGDVAAMAERMQHLSNAHELVEQLGAAAREFATEFTWQRAAEETEAHLREVVTIGGVR
;
A
#
# COMPACT_ATOMS: atom_id res chain seq x y z
N MET A 1 -2.74 -24.40 -5.52
CA MET A 1 -3.21 -24.68 -4.17
C MET A 1 -4.58 -25.39 -4.12
N GLY A 2 -5.49 -25.19 -5.06
CA GLY A 2 -6.74 -25.97 -5.19
C GLY A 2 -7.83 -25.66 -4.16
N HIS A 3 -7.81 -24.46 -3.56
CA HIS A 3 -8.83 -24.00 -2.64
C HIS A 3 -10.09 -23.51 -3.37
N HIS A 4 -11.26 -23.73 -2.79
CA HIS A 4 -12.49 -23.05 -3.18
C HIS A 4 -12.59 -21.72 -2.44
N VAL A 5 -12.62 -20.63 -3.20
CA VAL A 5 -12.66 -19.28 -2.63
C VAL A 5 -13.96 -18.59 -2.99
N THR A 6 -14.64 -18.06 -1.98
CA THR A 6 -15.82 -17.21 -2.13
C THR A 6 -15.50 -15.81 -1.60
N LEU A 7 -15.65 -14.79 -2.44
CA LEU A 7 -15.45 -13.38 -2.10
C LEU A 7 -16.79 -12.69 -1.86
N LEU A 8 -17.03 -12.19 -0.66
CA LEU A 8 -18.16 -11.32 -0.35
C LEU A 8 -17.67 -9.85 -0.28
N CYS A 9 -18.16 -8.98 -1.15
CA CYS A 9 -17.70 -7.60 -1.25
C CYS A 9 -18.81 -6.60 -1.57
N GLY A 10 -18.50 -5.30 -1.49
CA GLY A 10 -19.39 -4.24 -1.96
C GLY A 10 -19.46 -4.20 -3.49
N GLY A 11 -20.63 -3.85 -4.01
CA GLY A 11 -20.86 -3.64 -5.44
C GLY A 11 -20.68 -2.17 -5.86
N TRP A 12 -20.89 -1.92 -7.15
CA TRP A 12 -20.99 -0.61 -7.78
C TRP A 12 -22.16 -0.60 -8.77
N PRO A 13 -22.62 0.55 -9.27
CA PRO A 13 -23.68 0.59 -10.28
C PRO A 13 -23.38 -0.33 -11.46
N ASP A 14 -24.38 -1.08 -11.89
CA ASP A 14 -24.33 -2.05 -13.02
C ASP A 14 -23.44 -3.28 -12.80
N ALA A 15 -22.83 -3.45 -11.62
CA ALA A 15 -22.09 -4.66 -11.31
C ALA A 15 -23.05 -5.85 -11.11
N PRO A 16 -22.82 -6.99 -11.77
CA PRO A 16 -23.63 -8.18 -11.54
C PRO A 16 -23.49 -8.63 -10.07
N PRO A 17 -24.60 -9.00 -9.40
CA PRO A 17 -24.58 -9.37 -7.98
C PRO A 17 -23.76 -10.63 -7.69
N ARG A 18 -23.57 -11.48 -8.69
CA ARG A 18 -22.71 -12.66 -8.63
C ARG A 18 -21.89 -12.78 -9.90
N ALA A 19 -20.67 -13.26 -9.76
CA ALA A 19 -19.75 -13.55 -10.86
C ALA A 19 -18.78 -14.64 -10.45
N VAL A 20 -18.14 -15.27 -11.42
CA VAL A 20 -16.90 -16.07 -11.21
C VAL A 20 -15.78 -15.34 -11.92
N LEU A 21 -14.73 -15.01 -11.17
CA LEU A 21 -13.56 -14.30 -11.69
C LEU A 21 -12.32 -15.14 -11.31
N ASP A 22 -11.61 -15.61 -12.30
CA ASP A 22 -10.40 -16.44 -12.12
C ASP A 22 -10.63 -17.64 -11.16
N GLY A 23 -11.82 -18.26 -11.25
CA GLY A 23 -12.20 -19.40 -10.39
C GLY A 23 -12.73 -19.01 -9.00
N ILE A 24 -12.75 -17.72 -8.64
CA ILE A 24 -13.28 -17.20 -7.39
C ILE A 24 -14.76 -16.88 -7.55
N GLU A 25 -15.63 -17.44 -6.68
CA GLU A 25 -17.04 -17.06 -6.62
C GLU A 25 -17.19 -15.70 -5.93
N VAL A 26 -17.71 -14.70 -6.64
CA VAL A 26 -17.85 -13.32 -6.14
C VAL A 26 -19.32 -12.98 -5.89
N HIS A 27 -19.60 -12.59 -4.64
CA HIS A 27 -20.92 -12.07 -4.21
C HIS A 27 -20.80 -10.58 -3.91
N ARG A 28 -21.59 -9.74 -4.59
CA ARG A 28 -21.60 -8.28 -4.40
C ARG A 28 -22.87 -7.84 -3.70
N VAL A 29 -22.71 -7.10 -2.59
CA VAL A 29 -23.83 -6.70 -1.74
C VAL A 29 -23.75 -5.22 -1.41
N GLY A 30 -24.79 -4.49 -1.78
CA GLY A 30 -24.84 -3.04 -1.57
C GLY A 30 -23.75 -2.28 -2.33
N THR A 31 -23.34 -1.16 -1.76
CA THR A 31 -22.26 -0.31 -2.26
C THR A 31 -21.11 -0.28 -1.24
N ARG A 32 -20.02 0.35 -1.58
CA ARG A 32 -18.90 0.57 -0.65
C ARG A 32 -19.34 1.16 0.71
N ALA A 33 -20.35 2.04 0.70
CA ALA A 33 -20.84 2.69 1.92
C ALA A 33 -21.82 1.82 2.72
N THR A 34 -22.60 0.98 2.05
CA THR A 34 -23.65 0.16 2.70
C THR A 34 -23.21 -1.27 3.00
N PHE A 35 -22.15 -1.74 2.37
CA PHE A 35 -21.60 -3.08 2.55
C PHE A 35 -21.39 -3.48 4.01
N PRO A 36 -20.78 -2.66 4.89
CA PRO A 36 -20.56 -3.05 6.29
C PRO A 36 -21.84 -3.38 7.05
N PHE A 37 -22.95 -2.76 6.67
CA PHE A 37 -24.26 -2.99 7.31
C PHE A 37 -25.03 -4.17 6.71
N LEU A 38 -24.78 -4.49 5.44
CA LEU A 38 -25.51 -5.53 4.72
C LEU A 38 -24.79 -6.88 4.70
N ALA A 39 -23.47 -6.90 4.84
CA ALA A 39 -22.63 -8.09 4.75
C ALA A 39 -23.09 -9.20 5.72
N ARG A 40 -23.29 -8.85 7.00
CA ARG A 40 -23.77 -9.81 8.02
C ARG A 40 -25.09 -10.47 7.65
N ARG A 41 -26.07 -9.69 7.19
CA ARG A 41 -27.38 -10.21 6.79
C ARG A 41 -27.28 -11.13 5.60
N TYR A 42 -26.43 -10.75 4.62
CA TYR A 42 -26.20 -11.58 3.43
C TYR A 42 -25.50 -12.89 3.80
N TRP A 43 -24.47 -12.83 4.63
CA TRP A 43 -23.77 -14.00 5.15
C TRP A 43 -24.74 -15.02 5.76
N HIS A 44 -25.56 -14.59 6.73
CA HIS A 44 -26.49 -15.47 7.42
C HIS A 44 -27.60 -16.06 6.53
N ARG A 45 -27.92 -15.40 5.43
CA ARG A 45 -28.98 -15.86 4.52
C ARG A 45 -28.47 -16.79 3.42
N HIS A 46 -27.24 -16.65 3.01
CA HIS A 46 -26.75 -17.26 1.78
C HIS A 46 -25.45 -18.03 1.90
N LEU A 47 -24.67 -17.79 2.95
CA LEU A 47 -23.32 -18.35 3.07
C LEU A 47 -23.05 -19.08 4.41
N ALA A 48 -23.81 -18.79 5.46
CA ALA A 48 -23.55 -19.35 6.80
C ALA A 48 -23.66 -20.86 6.89
N ASP A 49 -24.45 -21.49 6.04
CA ASP A 49 -24.66 -22.94 5.99
C ASP A 49 -23.72 -23.63 4.96
N ALA A 50 -22.91 -22.86 4.24
CA ALA A 50 -21.81 -23.42 3.44
C ALA A 50 -20.67 -23.87 4.38
N ASN A 51 -20.09 -25.03 4.09
CA ASN A 51 -19.03 -25.62 4.91
C ASN A 51 -17.69 -24.95 4.59
N PHE A 52 -17.53 -23.69 4.99
CA PHE A 52 -16.24 -22.99 4.92
C PHE A 52 -15.34 -23.44 6.07
N ASP A 53 -14.08 -23.70 5.80
CA ASP A 53 -13.07 -24.02 6.81
C ASP A 53 -12.64 -22.76 7.58
N VAL A 54 -12.50 -21.62 6.86
CA VAL A 54 -12.02 -20.35 7.42
C VAL A 54 -12.73 -19.17 6.77
N LEU A 55 -12.98 -18.13 7.56
CA LEU A 55 -13.45 -16.83 7.11
C LEU A 55 -12.33 -15.80 7.31
N VAL A 56 -11.89 -15.19 6.21
CA VAL A 56 -10.92 -14.09 6.25
C VAL A 56 -11.66 -12.78 6.13
N GLU A 57 -11.48 -11.90 7.10
CA GLU A 57 -12.03 -10.54 7.07
C GLU A 57 -10.92 -9.53 6.72
N ASP A 58 -11.03 -8.85 5.57
CA ASP A 58 -10.22 -7.66 5.28
C ASP A 58 -10.68 -6.49 6.16
N ILE A 59 -9.94 -6.24 7.22
CA ILE A 59 -10.21 -5.17 8.18
C ILE A 59 -9.66 -3.86 7.66
N ASN A 60 -10.50 -3.16 6.90
CA ASN A 60 -10.16 -1.89 6.27
C ASN A 60 -11.21 -0.82 6.62
N LYS A 61 -10.82 0.26 7.28
CA LYS A 61 -11.64 1.40 7.76
C LYS A 61 -12.69 1.03 8.81
N VAL A 62 -13.70 0.23 8.44
CA VAL A 62 -14.77 -0.19 9.35
C VAL A 62 -14.76 -1.71 9.43
N PRO A 63 -14.38 -2.28 10.58
CA PRO A 63 -14.46 -3.72 10.79
C PRO A 63 -15.89 -4.22 10.64
N LEU A 64 -16.06 -5.41 10.07
CA LEU A 64 -17.37 -6.06 9.94
C LEU A 64 -17.78 -6.78 11.24
N PHE A 65 -16.86 -6.89 12.18
CA PHE A 65 -17.06 -7.59 13.45
C PHE A 65 -17.50 -9.05 13.27
N THR A 66 -16.86 -9.76 12.36
CA THR A 66 -17.15 -11.17 12.06
C THR A 66 -17.10 -12.13 13.28
N PRO A 67 -16.37 -11.84 14.38
CA PRO A 67 -16.49 -12.62 15.60
C PRO A 67 -17.91 -12.66 16.20
N THR A 68 -18.76 -11.70 15.85
CA THR A 68 -20.18 -11.67 16.27
C THR A 68 -21.11 -12.42 15.30
N TRP A 69 -20.58 -13.00 14.22
CA TRP A 69 -21.34 -13.77 13.26
C TRP A 69 -21.29 -15.26 13.60
N ARG A 70 -22.29 -16.02 13.11
CA ARG A 70 -22.16 -17.46 13.04
C ARG A 70 -21.23 -17.79 11.88
N SER A 71 -20.00 -18.05 12.16
CA SER A 71 -18.94 -18.25 11.17
C SER A 71 -17.96 -19.32 11.61
N PRO A 72 -17.20 -19.95 10.69
CA PRO A 72 -16.13 -20.87 11.03
C PRO A 72 -14.98 -20.16 11.76
N VAL A 73 -13.83 -20.81 11.81
CA VAL A 73 -12.56 -20.19 12.26
C VAL A 73 -12.30 -18.90 11.47
N ARG A 74 -11.75 -17.90 12.12
CA ARG A 74 -11.59 -16.56 11.53
C ARG A 74 -10.14 -16.10 11.54
N VAL A 75 -9.80 -15.31 10.51
CA VAL A 75 -8.55 -14.55 10.43
C VAL A 75 -8.87 -13.12 10.03
N GLY A 76 -8.34 -12.15 10.77
CA GLY A 76 -8.41 -10.74 10.38
C GLY A 76 -7.20 -10.38 9.53
N LEU A 77 -7.39 -10.12 8.23
CA LEU A 77 -6.37 -9.52 7.36
C LEU A 77 -6.38 -8.00 7.53
N VAL A 78 -5.24 -7.44 7.93
CA VAL A 78 -5.12 -6.01 8.22
C VAL A 78 -4.09 -5.35 7.30
N PRO A 79 -4.54 -4.63 6.27
CA PRO A 79 -3.63 -3.84 5.42
C PRO A 79 -3.01 -2.67 6.19
N HIS A 80 -3.81 -1.91 6.91
CA HIS A 80 -3.41 -0.87 7.86
C HIS A 80 -4.63 -0.40 8.64
N LEU A 81 -4.39 0.15 9.83
CA LEU A 81 -5.42 0.81 10.62
C LEU A 81 -5.28 2.33 10.50
N PHE A 82 -6.39 3.02 10.41
CA PHE A 82 -6.39 4.47 10.21
C PHE A 82 -6.04 5.22 11.48
N GLY A 83 -6.69 4.87 12.60
CA GLY A 83 -6.48 5.61 13.84
C GLY A 83 -6.67 7.12 13.63
N GLY A 84 -5.73 7.91 14.12
CA GLY A 84 -5.76 9.38 13.97
C GLY A 84 -5.57 9.87 12.54
N THR A 85 -4.98 9.08 11.63
CA THR A 85 -4.80 9.50 10.23
C THR A 85 -6.12 9.58 9.46
N ALA A 86 -7.19 8.96 9.97
CA ALA A 86 -8.53 9.12 9.40
C ALA A 86 -8.94 10.60 9.28
N PHE A 87 -8.53 11.44 10.22
CA PHE A 87 -8.84 12.89 10.23
C PHE A 87 -8.06 13.68 9.16
N GLN A 88 -7.04 13.10 8.56
CA GLN A 88 -6.32 13.69 7.42
C GLN A 88 -6.95 13.32 6.07
N GLU A 89 -7.75 12.24 6.04
CA GLU A 89 -8.33 11.71 4.81
C GLU A 89 -9.83 11.97 4.66
N LEU A 90 -10.55 12.11 5.76
CA LEU A 90 -12.01 12.14 5.80
C LEU A 90 -12.52 13.39 6.54
N ALA A 91 -13.75 13.81 6.22
CA ALA A 91 -14.44 14.81 7.00
C ALA A 91 -14.56 14.38 8.47
N ALA A 92 -14.45 15.32 9.42
CA ALA A 92 -14.34 15.03 10.84
C ALA A 92 -15.40 14.05 11.40
N PRO A 93 -16.70 14.12 11.04
CA PRO A 93 -17.69 13.15 11.53
C PRO A 93 -17.42 11.72 11.06
N LEU A 94 -17.01 11.56 9.79
CA LEU A 94 -16.70 10.26 9.23
C LEU A 94 -15.38 9.71 9.76
N ALA A 95 -14.38 10.57 9.94
CA ALA A 95 -13.11 10.22 10.58
C ALA A 95 -13.31 9.73 12.02
N ALA A 96 -14.16 10.41 12.80
CA ALA A 96 -14.51 10.00 14.14
C ALA A 96 -15.24 8.64 14.16
N ALA A 97 -16.14 8.40 13.21
CA ALA A 97 -16.83 7.12 13.08
C ALA A 97 -15.86 5.96 12.78
N VAL A 98 -14.91 6.15 11.86
CA VAL A 98 -13.87 5.16 11.57
C VAL A 98 -12.98 4.92 12.80
N TRP A 99 -12.51 5.97 13.44
CA TRP A 99 -11.67 5.89 14.62
C TRP A 99 -12.36 5.17 15.79
N LEU A 100 -13.66 5.44 16.02
CA LEU A 100 -14.46 4.74 17.03
C LEU A 100 -14.72 3.29 16.66
N ALA A 101 -14.93 2.98 15.37
CA ALA A 101 -15.15 1.62 14.91
C ALA A 101 -13.91 0.72 15.07
N GLU A 102 -12.70 1.27 15.01
CA GLU A 102 -11.45 0.52 15.22
C GLU A 102 -11.17 0.25 16.70
N ARG A 103 -11.73 1.03 17.65
CA ARG A 103 -11.42 0.92 19.08
C ARG A 103 -11.76 -0.42 19.73
N PRO A 104 -12.92 -1.04 19.45
CA PRO A 104 -13.28 -2.30 20.10
C PRO A 104 -12.58 -3.54 19.47
N LEU A 105 -11.76 -3.34 18.41
CA LEU A 105 -11.09 -4.42 17.68
C LEU A 105 -10.35 -5.39 18.62
N PRO A 106 -9.47 -4.98 19.55
CA PRO A 106 -8.73 -5.93 20.38
C PRO A 106 -9.64 -6.75 21.30
N LEU A 107 -10.77 -6.20 21.70
CA LEU A 107 -11.73 -6.86 22.58
C LEU A 107 -12.60 -7.85 21.82
N ILE A 108 -13.14 -7.44 20.64
CA ILE A 108 -14.06 -8.27 19.86
C ILE A 108 -13.33 -9.41 19.19
N TYR A 109 -12.12 -9.15 18.64
CA TYR A 109 -11.31 -10.15 17.94
C TYR A 109 -10.28 -10.85 18.86
N ARG A 110 -10.45 -10.76 20.17
CA ARG A 110 -9.46 -11.25 21.15
C ARG A 110 -9.09 -12.74 21.01
N HIS A 111 -9.91 -13.53 20.34
CA HIS A 111 -9.70 -14.96 20.12
C HIS A 111 -9.30 -15.31 18.70
N ASP A 112 -9.29 -14.35 17.79
CA ASP A 112 -9.01 -14.58 16.37
C ASP A 112 -7.51 -14.37 16.08
N ALA A 113 -7.04 -15.00 15.02
CA ALA A 113 -5.71 -14.76 14.45
C ALA A 113 -5.74 -13.57 13.51
N PHE A 114 -4.57 -12.96 13.29
CA PHE A 114 -4.40 -11.83 12.41
C PHE A 114 -3.29 -12.08 11.40
N GLU A 115 -3.50 -11.56 10.21
CA GLU A 115 -2.48 -11.39 9.18
C GLU A 115 -2.27 -9.89 8.94
N ALA A 116 -1.05 -9.42 9.21
CA ALA A 116 -0.65 -8.03 8.97
C ALA A 116 0.25 -7.98 7.73
N ILE A 117 0.04 -7.00 6.85
CA ILE A 117 0.83 -6.89 5.61
C ILE A 117 2.19 -6.22 5.81
N SER A 118 2.52 -5.78 7.04
CA SER A 118 3.79 -5.15 7.38
C SER A 118 4.08 -5.25 8.88
N GLU A 119 5.34 -5.14 9.24
CA GLU A 119 5.79 -5.04 10.63
C GLU A 119 5.17 -3.83 11.34
N SER A 120 5.08 -2.69 10.64
CA SER A 120 4.44 -1.48 11.17
C SER A 120 2.95 -1.69 11.46
N THR A 121 2.24 -2.49 10.65
CA THR A 121 0.84 -2.85 10.91
C THR A 121 0.72 -3.78 12.11
N ARG A 122 1.59 -4.78 12.25
CA ARG A 122 1.67 -5.63 13.44
C ARG A 122 1.89 -4.78 14.69
N ASP A 123 2.88 -3.88 14.66
CA ASP A 123 3.21 -3.02 15.80
C ASP A 123 2.05 -2.07 16.17
N ASP A 124 1.26 -1.63 15.18
CA ASP A 124 0.05 -0.84 15.43
C ASP A 124 -1.04 -1.69 16.11
N LEU A 125 -1.24 -2.93 15.67
CA LEU A 125 -2.16 -3.89 16.31
C LEU A 125 -1.75 -4.19 17.77
N VAL A 126 -0.46 -4.44 18.02
CA VAL A 126 0.07 -4.70 19.36
C VAL A 126 -0.13 -3.49 20.27
N ARG A 127 0.17 -2.27 19.80
CA ARG A 127 -0.08 -1.03 20.56
C ARG A 127 -1.56 -0.79 20.91
N ARG A 128 -2.48 -1.38 20.14
CA ARG A 128 -3.92 -1.34 20.40
C ARG A 128 -4.40 -2.45 21.33
N GLY A 129 -3.52 -3.42 21.68
CA GLY A 129 -3.82 -4.47 22.64
C GLY A 129 -4.11 -5.84 22.02
N VAL A 130 -3.83 -6.04 20.72
CA VAL A 130 -3.82 -7.37 20.12
C VAL A 130 -2.54 -8.09 20.56
N ALA A 131 -2.67 -9.35 21.01
CA ALA A 131 -1.54 -10.14 21.47
C ALA A 131 -0.60 -10.47 20.30
N HIS A 132 0.71 -10.24 20.48
CA HIS A 132 1.73 -10.37 19.44
C HIS A 132 1.72 -11.76 18.79
N GLU A 133 1.56 -12.82 19.59
CA GLU A 133 1.55 -14.22 19.16
C GLU A 133 0.35 -14.58 18.27
N ARG A 134 -0.64 -13.71 18.15
CA ARG A 134 -1.80 -13.88 17.28
C ARG A 134 -1.63 -13.22 15.92
N ILE A 135 -0.53 -12.52 15.70
CA ILE A 135 -0.31 -11.73 14.49
C ILE A 135 0.80 -12.38 13.68
N ARG A 136 0.48 -12.83 12.48
CA ARG A 136 1.45 -13.24 11.46
C ARG A 136 1.70 -12.07 10.53
N VAL A 137 2.95 -11.72 10.28
CA VAL A 137 3.28 -10.74 9.22
C VAL A 137 3.52 -11.51 7.92
N ILE A 138 2.76 -11.16 6.89
CA ILE A 138 2.90 -11.71 5.55
C ILE A 138 2.91 -10.53 4.57
N PHE A 139 4.05 -10.32 3.95
CA PHE A 139 4.23 -9.20 3.02
C PHE A 139 3.55 -9.49 1.69
N PRO A 140 2.80 -8.52 1.11
CA PRO A 140 2.26 -8.66 -0.24
C PRO A 140 3.37 -8.85 -1.27
N GLY A 141 3.07 -9.60 -2.31
CA GLY A 141 3.98 -9.83 -3.41
C GLY A 141 4.03 -8.68 -4.41
N ILE A 142 5.04 -8.74 -5.28
CA ILE A 142 5.20 -7.93 -6.48
C ILE A 142 5.41 -8.86 -7.67
N ASP A 143 4.92 -8.49 -8.84
CA ASP A 143 5.18 -9.21 -10.08
C ASP A 143 6.55 -8.80 -10.63
N THR A 144 7.58 -9.52 -10.21
CA THR A 144 8.96 -9.24 -10.60
C THR A 144 9.28 -9.63 -12.03
N ASP A 145 8.44 -10.41 -12.72
CA ASP A 145 8.59 -10.72 -14.12
C ASP A 145 7.99 -9.61 -15.00
N HIS A 146 6.99 -8.93 -14.48
CA HIS A 146 6.37 -7.77 -15.13
C HIS A 146 7.20 -6.50 -14.94
N TYR A 147 7.63 -6.22 -13.70
CA TYR A 147 8.52 -5.11 -13.37
C TYR A 147 9.98 -5.56 -13.48
N THR A 148 10.60 -5.24 -14.60
CA THR A 148 12.00 -5.61 -14.88
C THR A 148 12.84 -4.37 -15.19
N PRO A 149 14.11 -4.35 -14.79
CA PRO A 149 15.01 -3.24 -15.10
C PRO A 149 15.33 -3.19 -16.61
N ASP A 150 15.57 -1.97 -17.11
CA ASP A 150 16.15 -1.73 -18.42
C ASP A 150 17.02 -0.46 -18.34
N ALA A 151 18.30 -0.64 -18.12
CA ALA A 151 19.25 0.47 -18.00
C ALA A 151 19.41 1.26 -19.31
N SER A 152 19.11 0.66 -20.47
CA SER A 152 19.28 1.31 -21.77
C SER A 152 18.33 2.50 -21.98
N VAL A 153 17.18 2.50 -21.29
CA VAL A 153 16.18 3.56 -21.36
C VAL A 153 16.28 4.58 -20.23
N ARG A 154 17.26 4.45 -19.32
CA ARG A 154 17.49 5.40 -18.23
C ARG A 154 17.68 6.82 -18.80
N SER A 155 17.02 7.81 -18.19
CA SER A 155 17.16 9.21 -18.61
C SER A 155 18.62 9.66 -18.55
N ARG A 156 19.06 10.42 -19.56
CA ARG A 156 20.41 10.99 -19.59
C ARG A 156 20.60 12.12 -18.60
N THR A 157 19.52 12.79 -18.22
CA THR A 157 19.48 13.83 -17.19
C THR A 157 18.71 13.34 -15.99
N PRO A 158 18.96 13.88 -14.79
CA PRO A 158 18.28 13.46 -13.59
C PRO A 158 16.75 13.55 -13.73
N LEU A 159 16.07 12.43 -13.75
CA LEU A 159 14.62 12.33 -13.77
C LEU A 159 14.15 11.73 -12.46
N PHE A 160 13.35 12.47 -11.71
CA PHE A 160 12.68 11.97 -10.52
C PHE A 160 11.22 11.68 -10.83
N ALA A 161 10.65 10.68 -10.18
CA ALA A 161 9.26 10.30 -10.39
C ALA A 161 8.49 10.17 -9.07
N TYR A 162 7.25 10.60 -9.09
CA TYR A 162 6.26 10.26 -8.07
C TYR A 162 5.11 9.48 -8.72
N LEU A 163 4.68 8.40 -8.08
CA LEU A 163 3.57 7.59 -8.54
C LEU A 163 2.57 7.36 -7.40
N GLY A 164 1.33 7.81 -7.58
CA GLY A 164 0.31 7.59 -6.57
C GLY A 164 -0.86 8.58 -6.63
N ARG A 165 -1.82 8.40 -5.73
CA ARG A 165 -2.98 9.30 -5.65
C ARG A 165 -2.54 10.71 -5.23
N LEU A 166 -3.08 11.74 -5.87
CA LEU A 166 -2.80 13.13 -5.52
C LEU A 166 -3.77 13.58 -4.41
N LYS A 167 -3.48 13.13 -3.19
CA LYS A 167 -4.17 13.50 -1.96
C LYS A 167 -3.22 14.24 -1.03
N LYS A 168 -3.75 15.14 -0.20
CA LYS A 168 -2.93 15.98 0.67
C LYS A 168 -2.01 15.14 1.58
N TYR A 169 -2.54 14.08 2.20
CA TYR A 169 -1.76 13.22 3.09
C TYR A 169 -0.62 12.44 2.42
N LYS A 170 -0.63 12.34 1.08
CA LYS A 170 0.47 11.68 0.34
C LYS A 170 1.76 12.49 0.30
N GLY A 171 1.74 13.76 0.73
CA GLY A 171 2.93 14.58 0.85
C GLY A 171 3.60 14.96 -0.48
N VAL A 172 2.83 14.99 -1.59
CA VAL A 172 3.37 15.35 -2.92
C VAL A 172 3.87 16.78 -2.95
N ASP A 173 3.31 17.64 -2.13
CA ASP A 173 3.79 19.01 -1.91
C ASP A 173 5.21 19.03 -1.29
N LEU A 174 5.52 18.09 -0.39
CA LEU A 174 6.88 17.93 0.15
C LEU A 174 7.86 17.47 -0.93
N VAL A 175 7.43 16.57 -1.82
CA VAL A 175 8.23 16.15 -2.98
C VAL A 175 8.56 17.33 -3.90
N ILE A 176 7.57 18.16 -4.25
CA ILE A 176 7.79 19.34 -5.11
C ILE A 176 8.69 20.36 -4.42
N ARG A 177 8.52 20.59 -3.11
CA ARG A 177 9.40 21.46 -2.33
C ARG A 177 10.84 20.94 -2.27
N ALA A 178 11.03 19.64 -2.10
CA ALA A 178 12.36 19.03 -2.11
C ALA A 178 13.02 19.14 -3.48
N PHE A 179 12.27 18.92 -4.56
CA PHE A 179 12.74 19.10 -5.93
C PHE A 179 13.17 20.56 -6.20
N ALA A 180 12.36 21.52 -5.77
CA ALA A 180 12.72 22.93 -5.88
C ALA A 180 13.97 23.29 -5.05
N ALA A 181 14.05 22.83 -3.80
CA ALA A 181 15.16 23.06 -2.90
C ALA A 181 16.46 22.40 -3.38
N ALA A 182 16.37 21.23 -4.02
CA ALA A 182 17.50 20.53 -4.60
C ALA A 182 18.19 21.32 -5.71
N ASN A 183 17.44 22.14 -6.44
CA ASN A 183 17.92 23.06 -7.48
C ASN A 183 18.96 22.43 -8.44
N ILE A 184 18.67 21.23 -8.94
CA ILE A 184 19.56 20.46 -9.80
C ILE A 184 19.40 20.94 -11.25
N PRO A 185 20.46 21.39 -11.92
CA PRO A 185 20.39 21.82 -13.32
C PRO A 185 19.92 20.68 -14.25
N GLY A 186 18.97 20.96 -15.11
CA GLY A 186 18.45 19.99 -16.09
C GLY A 186 17.63 18.84 -15.52
N ALA A 187 17.41 18.79 -14.20
CA ALA A 187 16.55 17.78 -13.60
C ALA A 187 15.07 18.02 -13.90
N GLU A 188 14.32 16.93 -14.05
CA GLU A 188 12.86 16.91 -14.23
C GLU A 188 12.20 16.09 -13.13
N LEU A 189 10.94 16.44 -12.80
CA LEU A 189 10.06 15.67 -11.91
C LEU A 189 8.79 15.30 -12.66
N GLU A 190 8.53 14.00 -12.83
CA GLU A 190 7.29 13.50 -13.40
C GLU A 190 6.37 12.97 -12.29
N ILE A 191 5.13 13.47 -12.24
CA ILE A 191 4.12 13.14 -11.23
C ILE A 191 2.98 12.38 -11.91
N ALA A 192 2.94 11.07 -11.71
CA ALA A 192 1.91 10.19 -12.23
C ALA A 192 0.85 9.92 -11.16
N GLY A 193 -0.40 10.22 -11.50
CA GLY A 193 -1.56 10.00 -10.65
C GLY A 193 -2.64 11.06 -10.79
N ALA A 194 -3.76 10.82 -10.14
CA ALA A 194 -4.90 11.74 -10.11
C ALA A 194 -5.41 11.91 -8.67
N GLY A 195 -6.06 13.04 -8.41
CA GLY A 195 -6.67 13.35 -7.13
C GLY A 195 -7.05 14.81 -7.01
N GLU A 196 -7.84 15.13 -6.01
CA GLU A 196 -8.36 16.47 -5.74
C GLU A 196 -7.28 17.51 -5.41
N TYR A 197 -6.09 17.04 -4.97
CA TYR A 197 -4.98 17.93 -4.59
C TYR A 197 -4.13 18.42 -5.78
N ARG A 198 -4.43 17.97 -7.01
CA ARG A 198 -3.65 18.31 -8.21
C ARG A 198 -3.51 19.82 -8.44
N SER A 199 -4.62 20.57 -8.39
CA SER A 199 -4.60 22.01 -8.65
C SER A 199 -3.72 22.79 -7.66
N GLU A 200 -3.69 22.36 -6.40
CA GLU A 200 -2.83 22.93 -5.37
C GLU A 200 -1.35 22.65 -5.67
N LEU A 201 -1.03 21.43 -6.12
CA LEU A 201 0.33 21.05 -6.48
C LEU A 201 0.85 21.81 -7.70
N GLU A 202 0.00 21.99 -8.72
CA GLU A 202 0.32 22.81 -9.90
C GLU A 202 0.55 24.29 -9.54
N ARG A 203 -0.26 24.82 -8.59
CA ARG A 203 -0.04 26.17 -8.06
C ARG A 203 1.28 26.27 -7.30
N LEU A 204 1.58 25.27 -6.45
CA LEU A 204 2.82 25.20 -5.69
C LEU A 204 4.04 25.18 -6.61
N SER A 205 4.03 24.40 -7.70
CA SER A 205 5.14 24.34 -8.65
C SER A 205 5.40 25.69 -9.33
N ARG A 206 4.33 26.46 -9.62
CA ARG A 206 4.48 27.85 -10.13
C ARG A 206 5.05 28.79 -9.07
N THR A 207 4.55 28.73 -7.83
CA THR A 207 5.06 29.55 -6.72
C THR A 207 6.53 29.32 -6.43
N LEU A 208 7.00 28.08 -6.63
CA LEU A 208 8.40 27.69 -6.44
C LEU A 208 9.25 27.83 -7.72
N GLU A 209 8.67 28.37 -8.80
CA GLU A 209 9.35 28.59 -10.08
C GLU A 209 9.98 27.34 -10.71
N VAL A 210 9.34 26.17 -10.50
CA VAL A 210 9.78 24.87 -11.05
C VAL A 210 8.78 24.24 -12.01
N HIS A 211 7.70 24.95 -12.36
CA HIS A 211 6.59 24.42 -13.16
C HIS A 211 7.00 23.92 -14.55
N ASP A 212 8.03 24.51 -15.15
CA ASP A 212 8.58 24.07 -16.45
C ASP A 212 9.31 22.74 -16.38
N ARG A 213 9.73 22.32 -15.17
CA ARG A 213 10.46 21.08 -14.90
C ARG A 213 9.63 20.05 -14.12
N VAL A 214 8.38 20.37 -13.78
CA VAL A 214 7.43 19.46 -13.08
C VAL A 214 6.29 19.12 -14.01
N ARG A 215 6.20 17.84 -14.41
CA ARG A 215 5.17 17.37 -15.33
C ARG A 215 4.13 16.52 -14.61
N PHE A 216 2.85 16.88 -14.73
CA PHE A 216 1.73 16.13 -14.17
C PHE A 216 1.12 15.25 -15.27
N LEU A 217 1.42 13.95 -15.22
CA LEU A 217 1.03 12.98 -16.25
C LEU A 217 -0.45 12.55 -16.14
N GLY A 218 -1.09 12.79 -14.99
CA GLY A 218 -2.43 12.26 -14.72
C GLY A 218 -2.40 10.75 -14.48
N ARG A 219 -3.52 10.08 -14.75
CA ARG A 219 -3.57 8.61 -14.71
C ARG A 219 -2.82 8.06 -15.91
N ILE A 220 -1.93 7.16 -15.66
CA ILE A 220 -1.16 6.45 -16.68
C ILE A 220 -1.53 4.96 -16.64
N ASP A 221 -1.38 4.29 -17.77
CA ASP A 221 -1.52 2.84 -17.84
C ASP A 221 -0.27 2.13 -17.30
N GLU A 222 -0.36 0.82 -17.20
CA GLU A 222 0.69 -0.02 -16.62
C GLU A 222 1.99 0.03 -17.44
N SER A 223 1.89 0.06 -18.75
CA SER A 223 3.04 0.12 -19.67
C SER A 223 3.81 1.44 -19.50
N THR A 224 3.08 2.55 -19.43
CA THR A 224 3.63 3.88 -19.17
C THR A 224 4.25 3.96 -17.76
N LYS A 225 3.64 3.31 -16.76
CA LYS A 225 4.19 3.23 -15.40
C LYS A 225 5.55 2.53 -15.40
N ILE A 226 5.65 1.38 -16.02
CA ILE A 226 6.92 0.64 -16.13
C ILE A 226 7.98 1.46 -16.86
N ALA A 227 7.61 2.08 -17.99
CA ALA A 227 8.53 2.95 -18.74
C ALA A 227 9.03 4.13 -17.90
N LEU A 228 8.15 4.75 -17.09
CA LEU A 228 8.54 5.83 -16.17
C LEU A 228 9.49 5.33 -15.09
N LEU A 229 9.18 4.19 -14.46
CA LEU A 229 10.03 3.60 -13.43
C LEU A 229 11.43 3.29 -13.97
N ARG A 230 11.53 2.69 -15.16
CA ARG A 230 12.83 2.37 -15.80
C ARG A 230 13.64 3.61 -16.15
N ARG A 231 12.99 4.71 -16.56
CA ARG A 231 13.66 5.96 -16.93
C ARG A 231 14.12 6.79 -15.74
N ALA A 232 13.42 6.69 -14.62
CA ALA A 232 13.69 7.53 -13.45
C ALA A 232 15.02 7.18 -12.77
N TRP A 233 15.73 8.20 -12.30
CA TRP A 233 16.93 8.05 -11.47
C TRP A 233 16.55 7.66 -10.03
N ALA A 234 15.42 8.17 -9.55
CA ALA A 234 14.81 7.72 -8.30
C ALA A 234 13.31 8.01 -8.28
N THR A 235 12.56 7.22 -7.52
CA THR A 235 11.19 7.56 -7.14
C THR A 235 11.16 8.24 -5.77
N LEU A 236 10.19 9.14 -5.58
CA LEU A 236 10.07 9.97 -4.38
C LEU A 236 8.75 9.70 -3.66
N PHE A 237 8.81 9.44 -2.34
CA PHE A 237 7.62 9.20 -1.51
C PHE A 237 7.71 9.95 -0.18
N ALA A 238 6.68 10.73 0.13
CA ALA A 238 6.66 11.57 1.34
C ALA A 238 5.43 11.33 2.24
N SER A 239 4.74 10.20 2.10
CA SER A 239 3.57 9.88 2.95
C SER A 239 3.97 9.69 4.43
N PRO A 240 3.14 10.16 5.38
CA PRO A 240 3.39 9.94 6.82
C PRO A 240 3.11 8.50 7.27
N LYS A 241 2.34 7.74 6.50
CA LYS A 241 1.98 6.34 6.78
C LYS A 241 1.46 5.67 5.53
N GLU A 242 1.83 4.44 5.31
CA GLU A 242 1.29 3.53 4.30
C GLU A 242 1.05 2.15 4.92
N GLY A 243 0.33 1.28 4.20
CA GLY A 243 0.23 -0.14 4.57
C GLY A 243 1.55 -0.88 4.35
N TRP A 244 2.10 -0.74 3.12
CA TRP A 244 3.33 -1.46 2.74
C TRP A 244 4.27 -0.67 1.82
N GLY A 245 3.79 0.18 0.96
CA GLY A 245 4.64 0.86 -0.03
C GLY A 245 4.90 0.01 -1.28
N ILE A 246 3.87 -0.66 -1.81
CA ILE A 246 3.97 -1.47 -3.03
C ILE A 246 4.65 -0.71 -4.17
N THR A 247 4.36 0.57 -4.36
CA THR A 247 4.96 1.36 -5.44
C THR A 247 6.48 1.52 -5.29
N ASN A 248 7.01 1.47 -4.05
CA ASN A 248 8.46 1.45 -3.82
C ASN A 248 9.07 0.13 -4.31
N LEU A 249 8.37 -0.98 -4.11
CA LEU A 249 8.82 -2.29 -4.59
C LEU A 249 8.66 -2.41 -6.11
N GLU A 250 7.64 -1.81 -6.72
CA GLU A 250 7.51 -1.70 -8.17
C GLU A 250 8.70 -0.94 -8.78
N ALA A 251 9.11 0.17 -8.15
CA ALA A 251 10.29 0.91 -8.54
C ALA A 251 11.56 0.08 -8.35
N ALA A 252 11.73 -0.54 -7.18
CA ALA A 252 12.83 -1.43 -6.88
C ALA A 252 12.95 -2.59 -7.87
N ALA A 253 11.83 -3.26 -8.19
CA ALA A 253 11.76 -4.33 -9.18
C ALA A 253 12.15 -3.86 -10.59
N SER A 254 11.88 -2.59 -10.92
CA SER A 254 12.29 -1.94 -12.16
C SER A 254 13.75 -1.45 -12.14
N GLY A 255 14.52 -1.73 -11.10
CA GLY A 255 15.91 -1.29 -10.96
C GLY A 255 16.06 0.20 -10.63
N THR A 256 15.06 0.80 -9.97
CA THR A 256 15.05 2.23 -9.66
C THR A 256 15.05 2.43 -8.14
N PRO A 257 16.06 3.13 -7.59
CA PRO A 257 16.14 3.39 -6.17
C PRO A 257 15.02 4.34 -5.71
N VAL A 258 14.77 4.33 -4.41
CA VAL A 258 13.68 5.10 -3.79
C VAL A 258 14.25 6.11 -2.78
N ILE A 259 13.79 7.35 -2.80
CA ILE A 259 13.97 8.31 -1.71
C ILE A 259 12.62 8.49 -1.02
N ALA A 260 12.50 8.06 0.22
CA ALA A 260 11.21 8.02 0.90
C ALA A 260 11.27 8.53 2.34
N SER A 261 10.12 8.96 2.86
CA SER A 261 9.96 9.24 4.28
C SER A 261 10.19 7.99 5.12
N ASN A 262 10.95 8.11 6.22
CA ASN A 262 11.07 7.08 7.24
C ASN A 262 9.79 6.96 8.05
N SER A 263 8.75 6.48 7.40
CA SER A 263 7.39 6.39 7.94
C SER A 263 6.92 4.93 8.02
N PRO A 264 5.97 4.62 8.92
CA PRO A 264 5.40 3.28 9.03
C PRO A 264 4.89 2.74 7.69
N GLY A 265 5.20 1.48 7.38
CA GLY A 265 4.90 0.80 6.12
C GLY A 265 5.88 1.14 4.98
N ILE A 266 6.29 2.41 4.84
CA ILE A 266 7.24 2.83 3.81
C ILE A 266 8.66 2.35 4.15
N ARG A 267 9.08 2.51 5.41
CA ARG A 267 10.45 2.15 5.85
C ARG A 267 10.84 0.70 5.61
N GLU A 268 9.85 -0.16 5.49
CA GLU A 268 10.05 -1.59 5.31
C GLU A 268 10.26 -1.98 3.84
N SER A 269 9.85 -1.11 2.91
CA SER A 269 10.03 -1.29 1.47
C SER A 269 11.31 -0.64 0.91
N VAL A 270 12.16 -0.06 1.79
CA VAL A 270 13.43 0.58 1.42
C VAL A 270 14.51 0.26 2.46
N ARG A 271 15.61 -0.33 2.03
CA ARG A 271 16.82 -0.52 2.85
C ARG A 271 17.70 0.72 2.71
N HIS A 272 17.77 1.56 3.78
CA HIS A 272 18.50 2.82 3.78
C HIS A 272 19.97 2.64 3.40
N GLY A 273 20.45 3.38 2.39
CA GLY A 273 21.81 3.34 1.88
C GLY A 273 22.15 2.11 1.03
N VAL A 274 21.19 1.19 0.83
CA VAL A 274 21.36 -0.05 0.04
C VAL A 274 20.43 -0.08 -1.18
N THR A 275 19.12 0.14 -0.98
CA THR A 275 18.14 0.14 -2.08
C THR A 275 17.58 1.53 -2.36
N GLY A 276 18.07 2.53 -1.64
CA GLY A 276 17.61 3.91 -1.69
C GLY A 276 17.83 4.62 -0.36
N TYR A 277 17.11 5.70 -0.12
CA TYR A 277 17.29 6.51 1.08
C TYR A 277 15.98 6.72 1.84
N LEU A 278 16.05 6.58 3.16
CA LEU A 278 14.99 6.99 4.08
C LEU A 278 15.39 8.33 4.72
N VAL A 279 14.48 9.31 4.67
CA VAL A 279 14.66 10.64 5.27
C VAL A 279 13.57 10.88 6.33
N PRO A 280 13.78 11.71 7.36
CA PRO A 280 12.73 12.04 8.31
C PRO A 280 11.48 12.56 7.58
N HIS A 281 10.29 12.16 8.03
CA HIS A 281 9.05 12.65 7.42
C HIS A 281 8.93 14.17 7.57
N GLY A 282 8.65 14.86 6.47
CA GLY A 282 8.54 16.32 6.43
C GLY A 282 9.87 17.05 6.25
N ASP A 283 10.99 16.35 6.31
CA ASP A 283 12.31 16.96 6.10
C ASP A 283 12.60 17.13 4.60
N VAL A 284 12.16 18.27 4.09
CA VAL A 284 12.35 18.69 2.70
C VAL A 284 13.84 18.83 2.36
N ALA A 285 14.65 19.33 3.29
CA ALA A 285 16.08 19.54 3.06
C ALA A 285 16.83 18.21 2.93
N ALA A 286 16.55 17.24 3.81
CA ALA A 286 17.15 15.91 3.72
C ALA A 286 16.75 15.19 2.43
N MET A 287 15.50 15.32 1.97
CA MET A 287 15.09 14.74 0.68
C MET A 287 15.81 15.40 -0.50
N ALA A 288 15.92 16.74 -0.49
CA ALA A 288 16.65 17.49 -1.51
C ALA A 288 18.14 17.10 -1.56
N GLU A 289 18.79 16.95 -0.40
CA GLU A 289 20.18 16.48 -0.31
C GLU A 289 20.39 15.11 -0.96
N ARG A 290 19.46 14.15 -0.74
CA ARG A 290 19.54 12.82 -1.37
C ARG A 290 19.31 12.89 -2.88
N MET A 291 18.44 13.79 -3.35
CA MET A 291 18.26 14.04 -4.78
C MET A 291 19.56 14.59 -5.41
N GLN A 292 20.19 15.59 -4.79
CA GLN A 292 21.46 16.12 -5.23
C GLN A 292 22.57 15.06 -5.24
N HIS A 293 22.61 14.24 -4.19
CA HIS A 293 23.60 13.16 -4.07
C HIS A 293 23.52 12.19 -5.25
N LEU A 294 22.31 11.70 -5.58
CA LEU A 294 22.10 10.81 -6.73
C LEU A 294 22.39 11.53 -8.06
N SER A 295 22.06 12.81 -8.19
CA SER A 295 22.27 13.57 -9.43
C SER A 295 23.74 13.77 -9.76
N ASN A 296 24.61 13.73 -8.76
CA ASN A 296 26.06 13.87 -8.93
C ASN A 296 26.79 12.53 -9.09
N ALA A 297 26.06 11.39 -8.97
CA ALA A 297 26.67 10.06 -8.94
C ALA A 297 25.82 9.04 -9.68
N HIS A 298 25.84 9.07 -11.02
CA HIS A 298 25.06 8.16 -11.85
C HIS A 298 25.34 6.68 -11.54
N GLU A 299 26.61 6.33 -11.31
CA GLU A 299 26.99 4.96 -10.93
C GLU A 299 26.31 4.50 -9.62
N LEU A 300 26.11 5.41 -8.68
CA LEU A 300 25.38 5.11 -7.45
C LEU A 300 23.90 4.80 -7.70
N VAL A 301 23.28 5.47 -8.67
CA VAL A 301 21.88 5.15 -9.08
C VAL A 301 21.81 3.71 -9.59
N GLU A 302 22.78 3.28 -10.39
CA GLU A 302 22.85 1.93 -10.92
C GLU A 302 23.10 0.90 -9.81
N GLN A 303 24.04 1.18 -8.89
CA GLN A 303 24.34 0.31 -7.75
C GLN A 303 23.12 0.12 -6.82
N LEU A 304 22.50 1.24 -6.41
CA LEU A 304 21.30 1.18 -5.57
C LEU A 304 20.14 0.52 -6.30
N GLY A 305 19.99 0.75 -7.61
CA GLY A 305 18.96 0.15 -8.44
C GLY A 305 19.13 -1.36 -8.57
N ALA A 306 20.34 -1.86 -8.74
CA ALA A 306 20.64 -3.29 -8.76
C ALA A 306 20.33 -3.96 -7.41
N ALA A 307 20.75 -3.36 -6.31
CA ALA A 307 20.44 -3.84 -4.97
C ALA A 307 18.93 -3.77 -4.66
N ALA A 308 18.24 -2.74 -5.17
CA ALA A 308 16.79 -2.61 -5.05
C ALA A 308 16.07 -3.73 -5.80
N ARG A 309 16.52 -4.07 -7.01
CA ARG A 309 15.98 -5.20 -7.79
C ARG A 309 16.13 -6.52 -7.02
N GLU A 310 17.31 -6.79 -6.48
CA GLU A 310 17.56 -7.99 -5.68
C GLU A 310 16.61 -8.05 -4.48
N PHE A 311 16.50 -6.96 -3.74
CA PHE A 311 15.58 -6.85 -2.60
C PHE A 311 14.12 -7.10 -2.98
N ALA A 312 13.65 -6.55 -4.12
CA ALA A 312 12.28 -6.72 -4.57
C ALA A 312 11.95 -8.20 -4.88
N THR A 313 12.92 -9.01 -5.29
CA THR A 313 12.71 -10.44 -5.57
C THR A 313 12.42 -11.27 -4.34
N GLU A 314 12.67 -10.75 -3.14
CA GLU A 314 12.27 -11.39 -1.88
C GLU A 314 10.75 -11.41 -1.68
N PHE A 315 9.99 -10.53 -2.38
CA PHE A 315 8.55 -10.34 -2.21
C PHE A 315 7.78 -10.81 -3.43
N THR A 316 7.42 -12.07 -3.49
CA THR A 316 6.64 -12.63 -4.61
C THR A 316 5.23 -12.97 -4.17
N TRP A 317 4.27 -12.89 -5.09
CA TRP A 317 2.89 -13.35 -4.82
C TRP A 317 2.83 -14.85 -4.50
N GLN A 318 3.74 -15.64 -5.08
CA GLN A 318 3.84 -17.06 -4.76
C GLN A 318 4.18 -17.27 -3.29
N ARG A 319 5.21 -16.58 -2.78
CA ARG A 319 5.62 -16.64 -1.38
C ARG A 319 4.50 -16.15 -0.45
N ALA A 320 3.88 -15.01 -0.77
CA ALA A 320 2.75 -14.49 0.01
C ALA A 320 1.60 -15.50 0.10
N ALA A 321 1.26 -16.16 -1.02
CA ALA A 321 0.22 -17.16 -1.06
C ALA A 321 0.57 -18.42 -0.24
N GLU A 322 1.81 -18.89 -0.30
CA GLU A 322 2.29 -20.04 0.47
C GLU A 322 2.30 -19.76 1.98
N GLU A 323 2.78 -18.58 2.38
CA GLU A 323 2.79 -18.14 3.77
C GLU A 323 1.36 -17.97 4.32
N THR A 324 0.44 -17.37 3.53
CA THR A 324 -0.98 -17.24 3.88
C THR A 324 -1.64 -18.62 3.99
N GLU A 325 -1.42 -19.54 3.04
CA GLU A 325 -1.97 -20.89 3.12
C GLU A 325 -1.50 -21.61 4.38
N ALA A 326 -0.20 -21.54 4.67
CA ALA A 326 0.38 -22.16 5.88
C ALA A 326 -0.25 -21.58 7.16
N HIS A 327 -0.42 -20.26 7.21
CA HIS A 327 -1.07 -19.59 8.35
C HIS A 327 -2.53 -20.00 8.50
N LEU A 328 -3.32 -20.00 7.41
CA LEU A 328 -4.72 -20.42 7.46
C LEU A 328 -4.87 -21.88 7.91
N ARG A 329 -4.03 -22.81 7.43
CA ARG A 329 -4.03 -24.21 7.85
C ARG A 329 -3.71 -24.36 9.35
N GLU A 330 -2.71 -23.63 9.85
CA GLU A 330 -2.37 -23.60 11.28
C GLU A 330 -3.58 -23.15 12.12
N VAL A 331 -4.22 -22.05 11.73
CA VAL A 331 -5.37 -21.48 12.46
C VAL A 331 -6.57 -22.41 12.43
N VAL A 332 -6.88 -23.08 11.32
CA VAL A 332 -7.95 -24.07 11.22
C VAL A 332 -7.67 -25.27 12.12
N THR A 333 -6.43 -25.76 12.14
CA THR A 333 -6.04 -26.89 12.99
C THR A 333 -6.21 -26.57 14.48
N ILE A 334 -5.78 -25.40 14.92
CA ILE A 334 -5.90 -24.94 16.32
C ILE A 334 -7.37 -24.68 16.67
N GLY A 335 -8.15 -24.11 15.75
CA GLY A 335 -9.57 -23.78 15.95
C GLY A 335 -10.49 -24.99 15.98
N GLY A 336 -10.14 -26.05 15.23
CA GLY A 336 -10.90 -27.30 15.20
C GLY A 336 -10.74 -28.20 16.44
N VAL A 337 -9.79 -27.88 17.31
CA VAL A 337 -9.56 -28.57 18.59
C VAL A 337 -10.33 -27.94 19.75
N ARG A 338 -11.04 -26.81 19.52
CA ARG A 338 -11.90 -26.15 20.53
C ARG A 338 -13.37 -26.38 20.24
#